data_62c160344f509e62a961dcfa8c32e251
#
_entry.id   62c160344f509e62a961dcfa8c32e251
#
_cell.length_a   1.000
_cell.length_b   1.000
_cell.length_c   1.000
_cell.angle_alpha   90.00
_cell.angle_beta   90.00
_cell.angle_gamma   90.00
#
_symmetry.space_group_name_H-M   'P 1'
#
loop_
_entity.id
_entity.type
_entity.pdbx_description
1 polymer ?
#
loop_
_entity_poly.entity_id
_entity_poly.type
_entity_poly.pdbx_seq_one_letter_code
_entity_poly.pdbx_strand_id
1 'polypeptide(L)'
;MQELLTFTIIGLSTGAIYAVVASGLVVTYTTSGIFNLAHGATGMLSAFTYWQLRFDWNLPAPLALFITLFVLCPLFGIVTERFVMRGLQGTTEVVRLSVTVALFAFMIGLANWIWPNDASRKAFLKFYEGNSISIGGFNVSWHRLITFGCAIVVAIILRIVLYKTRMGVAMRAVVDDRNLTELNGGRPDRVSMFAWAISASLAGLAGILLAGDQQLNIEPLVLLVINAYAAAIIGRLKSLPLTFLGAGLLGLLDAYYLMISDESWFPQTAFGFSLSGVRSALPTIVLFIALLARPQSRLRAGTAKFREENRVPEWRTAIMGAVALVGVVVGISGMLTRSNTLLLLNGLTFAMVTLSLVPLTGYAGQMSLAP
;
A
#
# COMPACT_ATOMS: atom_id res chain seq x y z
N MET A 1 -30.88 15.92 -6.66
CA MET A 1 -30.21 15.43 -7.91
C MET A 1 -28.83 16.06 -8.11
N GLN A 2 -28.67 17.35 -7.82
CA GLN A 2 -27.37 18.04 -7.94
C GLN A 2 -26.31 17.43 -6.98
N GLU A 3 -26.65 17.24 -5.72
CA GLU A 3 -25.74 16.64 -4.73
C GLU A 3 -25.27 15.24 -5.14
N LEU A 4 -26.19 14.38 -5.57
CA LEU A 4 -25.86 13.01 -6.00
C LEU A 4 -24.84 13.01 -7.15
N LEU A 5 -24.98 13.88 -8.15
CA LEU A 5 -23.99 14.01 -9.23
C LEU A 5 -22.63 14.52 -8.72
N THR A 6 -22.64 15.49 -7.80
CA THR A 6 -21.40 15.99 -7.18
C THR A 6 -20.65 14.87 -6.46
N PHE A 7 -21.33 14.12 -5.57
CA PHE A 7 -20.72 13.01 -4.85
C PHE A 7 -20.31 11.85 -5.78
N THR A 8 -21.04 11.62 -6.88
CA THR A 8 -20.62 10.66 -7.91
C THR A 8 -19.29 11.06 -8.55
N ILE A 9 -19.12 12.33 -8.93
CA ILE A 9 -17.84 12.82 -9.50
C ILE A 9 -16.71 12.73 -8.47
N ILE A 10 -16.99 13.10 -7.21
CA ILE A 10 -16.01 12.96 -6.12
C ILE A 10 -15.60 11.50 -5.96
N GLY A 11 -16.59 10.60 -5.85
CA GLY A 11 -16.35 9.17 -5.66
C GLY A 11 -15.59 8.53 -6.80
N LEU A 12 -15.93 8.84 -8.02
CA LEU A 12 -15.20 8.35 -9.19
C LEU A 12 -13.77 8.90 -9.22
N SER A 13 -13.54 10.17 -8.84
CA SER A 13 -12.18 10.74 -8.76
C SER A 13 -11.33 10.02 -7.71
N THR A 14 -11.87 9.78 -6.52
CA THR A 14 -11.20 8.99 -5.47
C THR A 14 -10.97 7.56 -5.94
N GLY A 15 -11.97 6.95 -6.56
CA GLY A 15 -11.86 5.63 -7.19
C GLY A 15 -10.79 5.56 -8.26
N ALA A 16 -10.57 6.63 -9.03
CA ALA A 16 -9.48 6.71 -10.00
C ALA A 16 -8.09 6.62 -9.34
N ILE A 17 -7.89 7.28 -8.19
CA ILE A 17 -6.64 7.15 -7.40
C ILE A 17 -6.47 5.71 -6.92
N TYR A 18 -7.52 5.11 -6.36
CA TYR A 18 -7.50 3.72 -5.91
C TYR A 18 -7.20 2.74 -7.05
N ALA A 19 -7.71 3.00 -8.26
CA ALA A 19 -7.43 2.20 -9.44
C ALA A 19 -5.95 2.26 -9.85
N VAL A 20 -5.34 3.44 -9.80
CA VAL A 20 -3.92 3.61 -10.14
C VAL A 20 -3.04 2.85 -9.15
N VAL A 21 -3.24 3.02 -7.84
CA VAL A 21 -2.43 2.31 -6.84
C VAL A 21 -2.68 0.80 -6.86
N ALA A 22 -3.93 0.37 -7.00
CA ALA A 22 -4.29 -1.05 -7.07
C ALA A 22 -3.71 -1.74 -8.31
N SER A 23 -3.63 -1.03 -9.44
CA SER A 23 -3.00 -1.57 -10.65
C SER A 23 -1.50 -1.85 -10.45
N GLY A 24 -0.79 -1.03 -9.68
CA GLY A 24 0.59 -1.28 -9.28
C GLY A 24 0.72 -2.57 -8.45
N LEU A 25 -0.17 -2.76 -7.47
CA LEU A 25 -0.23 -4.00 -6.68
C LEU A 25 -0.50 -5.23 -7.55
N VAL A 26 -1.44 -5.15 -8.49
CA VAL A 26 -1.75 -6.25 -9.40
C VAL A 26 -0.53 -6.60 -10.24
N VAL A 27 0.19 -5.61 -10.77
CA VAL A 27 1.40 -5.83 -11.58
C VAL A 27 2.51 -6.53 -10.78
N THR A 28 2.79 -6.11 -9.54
CA THR A 28 3.79 -6.77 -8.70
C THR A 28 3.33 -8.15 -8.25
N TYR A 29 2.09 -8.29 -7.80
CA TYR A 29 1.58 -9.58 -7.34
C TYR A 29 1.57 -10.63 -8.45
N THR A 30 1.14 -10.26 -9.66
CA THR A 30 1.11 -11.19 -10.80
C THR A 30 2.50 -11.63 -11.25
N THR A 31 3.57 -10.87 -10.98
CA THR A 31 4.93 -11.24 -11.40
C THR A 31 5.78 -11.88 -10.30
N SER A 32 5.54 -11.55 -9.04
CA SER A 32 6.35 -12.02 -7.91
C SER A 32 5.60 -12.92 -6.94
N GLY A 33 4.25 -12.94 -6.98
CA GLY A 33 3.41 -13.61 -5.99
C GLY A 33 3.51 -13.02 -4.58
N ILE A 34 4.09 -11.83 -4.44
CA ILE A 34 4.33 -11.20 -3.13
C ILE A 34 3.26 -10.14 -2.86
N PHE A 35 2.63 -10.22 -1.69
CA PHE A 35 1.78 -9.17 -1.16
C PHE A 35 2.66 -8.03 -0.64
N ASN A 36 2.72 -6.92 -1.37
CA ASN A 36 3.54 -5.77 -1.00
C ASN A 36 2.77 -4.78 -0.10
N LEU A 37 2.82 -4.97 1.22
CA LEU A 37 2.20 -4.04 2.18
C LEU A 37 2.89 -2.68 2.21
N ALA A 38 4.17 -2.60 1.82
CA ALA A 38 4.90 -1.34 1.73
C ALA A 38 4.48 -0.45 0.53
N HIS A 39 3.54 -0.91 -0.30
CA HIS A 39 3.13 -0.19 -1.51
C HIS A 39 2.54 1.20 -1.21
N GLY A 40 1.69 1.33 -0.17
CA GLY A 40 1.17 2.62 0.28
C GLY A 40 2.27 3.54 0.81
N ALA A 41 3.21 2.99 1.58
CA ALA A 41 4.36 3.74 2.07
C ALA A 41 5.28 4.21 0.93
N THR A 42 5.38 3.46 -0.18
CA THR A 42 6.06 3.93 -1.40
C THR A 42 5.35 5.16 -1.98
N GLY A 43 4.02 5.15 -2.05
CA GLY A 43 3.22 6.30 -2.47
C GLY A 43 3.42 7.52 -1.56
N MET A 44 3.42 7.31 -0.26
CA MET A 44 3.71 8.33 0.75
C MET A 44 5.09 8.95 0.53
N LEU A 45 6.17 8.16 0.51
CA LEU A 45 7.53 8.69 0.29
C LEU A 45 7.64 9.47 -1.01
N SER A 46 6.97 9.00 -2.06
CA SER A 46 6.96 9.69 -3.36
C SER A 46 6.27 11.04 -3.29
N ALA A 47 5.16 11.15 -2.54
CA ALA A 47 4.46 12.41 -2.34
C ALA A 47 5.32 13.40 -1.53
N PHE A 48 5.99 12.95 -0.47
CA PHE A 48 6.93 13.78 0.29
C PHE A 48 8.14 14.21 -0.54
N THR A 49 8.71 13.30 -1.33
CA THR A 49 9.83 13.61 -2.23
C THR A 49 9.42 14.64 -3.29
N TYR A 50 8.23 14.48 -3.91
CA TYR A 50 7.71 15.46 -4.84
C TYR A 50 7.51 16.83 -4.17
N TRP A 51 6.95 16.84 -2.94
CA TRP A 51 6.79 18.07 -2.16
C TRP A 51 8.13 18.77 -1.91
N GLN A 52 9.17 18.00 -1.50
CA GLN A 52 10.52 18.52 -1.28
C GLN A 52 11.08 19.17 -2.56
N LEU A 53 11.02 18.46 -3.67
CA LEU A 53 11.52 18.97 -4.96
C LEU A 53 10.74 20.21 -5.42
N ARG A 54 9.43 20.21 -5.28
CA ARG A 54 8.56 21.26 -5.81
C ARG A 54 8.54 22.52 -4.95
N PHE A 55 8.38 22.36 -3.64
CA PHE A 55 8.09 23.47 -2.74
C PHE A 55 9.29 23.93 -1.90
N ASP A 56 10.18 23.03 -1.54
CA ASP A 56 11.37 23.34 -0.77
C ASP A 56 12.54 23.73 -1.70
N TRP A 57 12.80 22.92 -2.72
CA TRP A 57 13.83 23.20 -3.71
C TRP A 57 13.35 24.06 -4.88
N ASN A 58 12.09 24.45 -4.92
CA ASN A 58 11.48 25.32 -5.92
C ASN A 58 11.65 24.87 -7.38
N LEU A 59 11.73 23.55 -7.64
CA LEU A 59 11.79 23.03 -8.99
C LEU A 59 10.44 23.22 -9.73
N PRO A 60 10.44 23.43 -11.05
CA PRO A 60 9.20 23.45 -11.83
C PRO A 60 8.41 22.15 -11.65
N ALA A 61 7.07 22.25 -11.51
CA ALA A 61 6.21 21.08 -11.26
C ALA A 61 6.39 19.92 -12.28
N PRO A 62 6.50 20.17 -13.62
CA PRO A 62 6.74 19.08 -14.56
C PRO A 62 8.08 18.37 -14.33
N LEU A 63 9.14 19.11 -13.97
CA LEU A 63 10.45 18.54 -13.71
C LEU A 63 10.45 17.73 -12.41
N ALA A 64 9.85 18.26 -11.34
CA ALA A 64 9.71 17.56 -10.07
C ALA A 64 8.90 16.25 -10.24
N LEU A 65 7.80 16.28 -11.00
CA LEU A 65 7.02 15.08 -11.35
C LEU A 65 7.86 14.08 -12.16
N PHE A 66 8.57 14.55 -13.17
CA PHE A 66 9.42 13.68 -13.99
C PHE A 66 10.48 12.98 -13.14
N ILE A 67 11.22 13.72 -12.33
CA ILE A 67 12.27 13.15 -11.46
C ILE A 67 11.65 12.13 -10.50
N THR A 68 10.55 12.48 -9.83
CA THR A 68 9.93 11.59 -8.85
C THR A 68 9.39 10.32 -9.51
N LEU A 69 8.59 10.44 -10.57
CA LEU A 69 7.84 9.31 -11.14
C LEU A 69 8.66 8.45 -12.11
N PHE A 70 9.59 9.04 -12.83
CA PHE A 70 10.34 8.32 -13.89
C PHE A 70 11.79 8.02 -13.51
N VAL A 71 12.32 8.63 -12.46
CA VAL A 71 13.69 8.35 -11.99
C VAL A 71 13.67 7.72 -10.59
N LEU A 72 13.17 8.42 -9.59
CA LEU A 72 13.28 7.99 -8.18
C LEU A 72 12.37 6.79 -7.86
N CYS A 73 11.10 6.82 -8.28
CA CYS A 73 10.19 5.70 -8.02
C CYS A 73 10.64 4.40 -8.71
N PRO A 74 10.97 4.38 -10.03
CA PRO A 74 11.49 3.18 -10.65
C PRO A 74 12.78 2.67 -10.01
N LEU A 75 13.71 3.59 -9.69
CA LEU A 75 14.97 3.24 -9.02
C LEU A 75 14.69 2.58 -7.67
N PHE A 76 13.80 3.16 -6.87
CA PHE A 76 13.38 2.59 -5.59
C PHE A 76 12.77 1.19 -5.76
N GLY A 77 11.88 1.00 -6.73
CA GLY A 77 11.30 -0.31 -7.05
C GLY A 77 12.36 -1.35 -7.45
N ILE A 78 13.33 -0.96 -8.30
CA ILE A 78 14.44 -1.82 -8.71
C ILE A 78 15.33 -2.19 -7.51
N VAL A 79 15.67 -1.21 -6.67
CA VAL A 79 16.50 -1.42 -5.48
C VAL A 79 15.80 -2.37 -4.51
N THR A 80 14.51 -2.14 -4.24
CA THR A 80 13.71 -3.00 -3.36
C THR A 80 13.64 -4.44 -3.90
N GLU A 81 13.41 -4.63 -5.18
CA GLU A 81 13.38 -5.96 -5.78
C GLU A 81 14.76 -6.62 -5.69
N ARG A 82 15.81 -5.94 -6.11
CA ARG A 82 17.14 -6.51 -6.25
C ARG A 82 17.77 -6.88 -4.90
N PHE A 83 17.66 -6.01 -3.90
CA PHE A 83 18.37 -6.17 -2.62
C PHE A 83 17.51 -6.80 -1.53
N VAL A 84 16.19 -6.68 -1.63
CA VAL A 84 15.27 -7.20 -0.61
C VAL A 84 14.50 -8.41 -1.13
N MET A 85 13.68 -8.23 -2.18
CA MET A 85 12.71 -9.25 -2.58
C MET A 85 13.32 -10.43 -3.31
N ARG A 86 14.40 -10.22 -4.06
CA ARG A 86 15.09 -11.30 -4.77
C ARG A 86 15.68 -12.35 -3.83
N GLY A 87 16.24 -11.93 -2.69
CA GLY A 87 16.76 -12.84 -1.66
C GLY A 87 15.68 -13.69 -0.97
N LEU A 88 14.41 -13.32 -1.13
CA LEU A 88 13.27 -14.02 -0.53
C LEU A 88 12.63 -15.06 -1.47
N GLN A 89 13.21 -15.28 -2.64
CA GLN A 89 12.72 -16.30 -3.57
C GLN A 89 12.95 -17.69 -2.95
N GLY A 90 11.89 -18.53 -2.99
CA GLY A 90 11.95 -19.85 -2.34
C GLY A 90 11.63 -19.85 -0.84
N THR A 91 11.52 -18.69 -0.18
CA THR A 91 11.07 -18.62 1.21
C THR A 91 9.55 -18.75 1.34
N THR A 92 9.07 -18.99 2.55
CA THR A 92 7.64 -19.10 2.84
C THR A 92 6.92 -17.77 2.62
N GLU A 93 5.60 -17.82 2.38
CA GLU A 93 4.78 -16.61 2.23
C GLU A 93 4.82 -15.74 3.48
N VAL A 94 4.92 -16.36 4.67
CA VAL A 94 5.04 -15.67 5.95
C VAL A 94 6.28 -14.79 5.98
N VAL A 95 7.44 -15.33 5.62
CA VAL A 95 8.71 -14.57 5.58
C VAL A 95 8.62 -13.40 4.61
N ARG A 96 8.08 -13.64 3.41
CA ARG A 96 7.90 -12.58 2.40
C ARG A 96 6.99 -11.47 2.89
N LEU A 97 5.87 -11.83 3.52
CA LEU A 97 4.94 -10.86 4.09
C LEU A 97 5.60 -10.07 5.23
N SER A 98 6.28 -10.75 6.17
CA SER A 98 6.98 -10.10 7.29
C SER A 98 8.00 -9.07 6.82
N VAL A 99 8.75 -9.37 5.75
CA VAL A 99 9.71 -8.42 5.16
C VAL A 99 9.00 -7.21 4.54
N THR A 100 7.85 -7.39 3.89
CA THR A 100 7.09 -6.23 3.37
C THR A 100 6.51 -5.37 4.49
N VAL A 101 6.12 -5.95 5.62
CA VAL A 101 5.72 -5.20 6.84
C VAL A 101 6.92 -4.45 7.43
N ALA A 102 8.07 -5.08 7.53
CA ALA A 102 9.30 -4.42 8.00
C ALA A 102 9.70 -3.25 7.10
N LEU A 103 9.61 -3.44 5.77
CA LEU A 103 9.86 -2.38 4.79
C LEU A 103 8.84 -1.23 4.95
N PHE A 104 7.58 -1.55 5.16
CA PHE A 104 6.53 -0.58 5.46
C PHE A 104 6.86 0.27 6.68
N ALA A 105 7.19 -0.36 7.81
CA ALA A 105 7.57 0.32 9.04
C ALA A 105 8.86 1.16 8.87
N PHE A 106 9.85 0.62 8.17
CA PHE A 106 11.08 1.33 7.83
C PHE A 106 10.80 2.62 7.04
N MET A 107 9.93 2.56 6.03
CA MET A 107 9.59 3.71 5.20
C MET A 107 8.86 4.80 5.99
N ILE A 108 7.98 4.42 6.92
CA ILE A 108 7.33 5.37 7.84
C ILE A 108 8.36 6.02 8.76
N GLY A 109 9.27 5.22 9.33
CA GLY A 109 10.36 5.73 10.16
C GLY A 109 11.27 6.69 9.39
N LEU A 110 11.62 6.33 8.16
CA LEU A 110 12.42 7.16 7.26
C LEU A 110 11.72 8.48 6.94
N ALA A 111 10.42 8.46 6.66
CA ALA A 111 9.64 9.66 6.41
C ALA A 111 9.61 10.59 7.63
N ASN A 112 9.39 10.05 8.84
CA ASN A 112 9.41 10.82 10.08
C ASN A 112 10.80 11.39 10.40
N TRP A 113 11.86 10.70 10.00
CA TRP A 113 13.24 11.16 10.20
C TRP A 113 13.63 12.28 9.24
N ILE A 114 13.32 12.12 7.94
CA ILE A 114 13.66 13.11 6.91
C ILE A 114 12.72 14.31 6.97
N TRP A 115 11.43 14.07 7.19
CA TRP A 115 10.38 15.10 7.26
C TRP A 115 9.64 15.02 8.61
N PRO A 116 10.27 15.46 9.72
CA PRO A 116 9.61 15.49 11.02
C PRO A 116 8.34 16.35 10.96
N ASN A 117 7.35 16.01 11.78
CA ASN A 117 6.09 16.76 11.84
C ASN A 117 6.34 18.18 12.28
N ASP A 118 6.40 19.08 11.33
CA ASP A 118 6.53 20.51 11.53
C ASP A 118 5.25 21.20 11.04
N ALA A 119 4.64 22.03 11.91
CA ALA A 119 3.49 22.85 11.56
C ALA A 119 3.78 23.87 10.46
N SER A 120 5.06 24.09 10.14
CA SER A 120 5.50 25.00 9.08
C SER A 120 5.46 24.43 7.68
N ARG A 121 5.12 23.14 7.49
CA ARG A 121 5.02 22.56 6.15
C ARG A 121 4.02 23.32 5.31
N LYS A 122 4.47 23.81 4.15
CA LYS A 122 3.58 24.39 3.15
C LYS A 122 2.53 23.36 2.75
N ALA A 123 1.27 23.78 2.72
CA ALA A 123 0.19 22.93 2.25
C ALA A 123 0.54 22.35 0.87
N PHE A 124 0.19 21.07 0.66
CA PHE A 124 0.32 20.47 -0.65
C PHE A 124 -0.78 21.06 -1.55
N LEU A 125 -0.38 21.90 -2.50
CA LEU A 125 -1.32 22.57 -3.37
C LEU A 125 -1.87 21.61 -4.41
N LYS A 126 -3.18 21.69 -4.63
CA LYS A 126 -3.83 20.98 -5.74
C LYS A 126 -3.27 21.45 -7.07
N PHE A 127 -3.19 20.54 -8.04
CA PHE A 127 -2.86 20.95 -9.39
C PHE A 127 -3.91 21.94 -9.91
N TYR A 128 -3.47 23.14 -10.34
CA TYR A 128 -4.33 24.23 -10.78
C TYR A 128 -5.39 24.61 -9.73
N GLU A 129 -4.97 24.86 -8.51
CA GLU A 129 -5.85 25.29 -7.41
C GLU A 129 -6.60 26.57 -7.78
N GLY A 130 -7.87 26.66 -7.40
CA GLY A 130 -8.75 27.78 -7.73
C GLY A 130 -9.42 27.71 -9.10
N ASN A 131 -8.98 26.85 -10.00
CA ASN A 131 -9.59 26.67 -11.30
C ASN A 131 -10.57 25.48 -11.30
N SER A 132 -11.78 25.72 -11.78
CA SER A 132 -12.82 24.71 -11.95
C SER A 132 -13.52 24.87 -13.30
N ILE A 133 -14.03 23.77 -13.83
CA ILE A 133 -14.89 23.79 -15.02
C ILE A 133 -16.32 23.48 -14.55
N SER A 134 -17.26 24.32 -14.98
CA SER A 134 -18.68 24.06 -14.78
C SER A 134 -19.18 23.07 -15.83
N ILE A 135 -19.55 21.87 -15.39
CA ILE A 135 -20.12 20.81 -16.23
C ILE A 135 -21.55 20.57 -15.75
N GLY A 136 -22.56 20.91 -16.54
CA GLY A 136 -23.96 20.68 -16.17
C GLY A 136 -24.41 21.42 -14.92
N GLY A 137 -23.83 22.59 -14.58
CA GLY A 137 -24.12 23.36 -13.38
C GLY A 137 -23.27 22.97 -12.15
N PHE A 138 -22.25 22.08 -12.31
CA PHE A 138 -21.34 21.66 -11.25
C PHE A 138 -19.93 22.15 -11.48
N ASN A 139 -19.28 22.60 -10.42
CA ASN A 139 -17.88 22.99 -10.46
C ASN A 139 -16.98 21.79 -10.18
N VAL A 140 -16.35 21.26 -11.21
CA VAL A 140 -15.35 20.18 -11.10
C VAL A 140 -13.96 20.81 -11.10
N SER A 141 -13.15 20.56 -10.05
CA SER A 141 -11.79 21.08 -9.97
C SER A 141 -10.89 20.45 -11.03
N TRP A 142 -9.94 21.23 -11.56
CA TRP A 142 -8.93 20.72 -12.49
C TRP A 142 -8.14 19.54 -11.93
N HIS A 143 -7.88 19.54 -10.64
CA HIS A 143 -7.18 18.43 -9.98
C HIS A 143 -7.90 17.08 -10.18
N ARG A 144 -9.23 17.06 -10.07
CA ARG A 144 -10.04 15.86 -10.31
C ARG A 144 -10.03 15.43 -11.77
N LEU A 145 -10.11 16.37 -12.70
CA LEU A 145 -10.01 16.07 -14.13
C LEU A 145 -8.64 15.46 -14.48
N ILE A 146 -7.57 16.01 -13.93
CA ILE A 146 -6.21 15.49 -14.08
C ILE A 146 -6.14 14.07 -13.51
N THR A 147 -6.73 13.83 -12.34
CA THR A 147 -6.77 12.50 -11.70
C THR A 147 -7.47 11.46 -12.61
N PHE A 148 -8.63 11.81 -13.20
CA PHE A 148 -9.29 10.95 -14.17
C PHE A 148 -8.43 10.72 -15.41
N GLY A 149 -7.86 11.78 -15.95
CA GLY A 149 -6.96 11.69 -17.10
C GLY A 149 -5.78 10.77 -16.84
N CYS A 150 -5.13 10.90 -15.67
CA CYS A 150 -4.04 10.03 -15.24
C CYS A 150 -4.49 8.56 -15.14
N ALA A 151 -5.64 8.28 -14.54
CA ALA A 151 -6.14 6.91 -14.43
C ALA A 151 -6.42 6.27 -15.80
N ILE A 152 -7.01 7.02 -16.73
CA ILE A 152 -7.25 6.57 -18.11
C ILE A 152 -5.92 6.31 -18.83
N VAL A 153 -4.96 7.23 -18.73
CA VAL A 153 -3.64 7.09 -19.34
C VAL A 153 -2.91 5.87 -18.77
N VAL A 154 -2.95 5.69 -17.46
CA VAL A 154 -2.37 4.50 -16.79
C VAL A 154 -3.04 3.22 -17.28
N ALA A 155 -4.37 3.17 -17.38
CA ALA A 155 -5.09 2.01 -17.89
C ALA A 155 -4.66 1.66 -19.33
N ILE A 156 -4.54 2.67 -20.20
CA ILE A 156 -4.10 2.48 -21.59
C ILE A 156 -2.65 2.01 -21.64
N ILE A 157 -1.74 2.66 -20.90
CA ILE A 157 -0.31 2.29 -20.87
C ILE A 157 -0.15 0.87 -20.36
N LEU A 158 -0.79 0.50 -19.25
CA LEU A 158 -0.72 -0.85 -18.71
C LEU A 158 -1.30 -1.89 -19.66
N ARG A 159 -2.41 -1.58 -20.34
CA ARG A 159 -2.95 -2.46 -21.37
C ARG A 159 -1.96 -2.69 -22.51
N ILE A 160 -1.31 -1.62 -22.99
CA ILE A 160 -0.29 -1.72 -24.05
C ILE A 160 0.91 -2.53 -23.53
N VAL A 161 1.46 -2.18 -22.36
CA VAL A 161 2.63 -2.83 -21.79
C VAL A 161 2.38 -4.32 -21.58
N LEU A 162 1.26 -4.70 -20.97
CA LEU A 162 0.97 -6.10 -20.61
C LEU A 162 0.55 -6.95 -21.82
N TYR A 163 -0.15 -6.39 -22.81
CA TYR A 163 -0.73 -7.20 -23.89
C TYR A 163 -0.07 -7.00 -25.26
N LYS A 164 0.67 -5.90 -25.47
CA LYS A 164 1.26 -5.56 -26.77
C LYS A 164 2.78 -5.57 -26.79
N THR A 165 3.46 -5.74 -25.63
CA THR A 165 4.93 -5.75 -25.57
C THR A 165 5.50 -7.12 -25.25
N ARG A 166 6.76 -7.34 -25.67
CA ARG A 166 7.52 -8.57 -25.32
C ARG A 166 7.69 -8.73 -23.80
N MET A 167 7.83 -7.60 -23.08
CA MET A 167 7.94 -7.61 -21.62
C MET A 167 6.64 -8.09 -20.97
N GLY A 168 5.47 -7.68 -21.47
CA GLY A 168 4.18 -8.16 -20.97
C GLY A 168 3.95 -9.65 -21.24
N VAL A 169 4.43 -10.17 -22.37
CA VAL A 169 4.42 -11.62 -22.62
C VAL A 169 5.32 -12.35 -21.62
N ALA A 170 6.53 -11.82 -21.38
CA ALA A 170 7.46 -12.38 -20.40
C ALA A 170 6.88 -12.33 -18.97
N MET A 171 6.19 -11.23 -18.59
CA MET A 171 5.50 -11.13 -17.30
C MET A 171 4.46 -12.25 -17.12
N ARG A 172 3.64 -12.51 -18.11
CA ARG A 172 2.63 -13.59 -18.03
C ARG A 172 3.28 -14.97 -17.97
N ALA A 173 4.34 -15.21 -18.76
CA ALA A 173 5.07 -16.47 -18.73
C ALA A 173 5.70 -16.75 -17.35
N VAL A 174 6.30 -15.73 -16.72
CA VAL A 174 6.86 -15.84 -15.36
C VAL A 174 5.79 -16.14 -14.30
N VAL A 175 4.58 -15.64 -14.49
CA VAL A 175 3.43 -15.92 -13.60
C VAL A 175 2.99 -17.36 -13.70
N ASP A 176 2.95 -17.91 -14.92
CA ASP A 176 2.50 -19.29 -15.17
C ASP A 176 3.56 -20.28 -14.66
N ASP A 177 4.81 -20.14 -15.06
CA ASP A 177 5.91 -20.95 -14.56
C ASP A 177 7.26 -20.22 -14.74
N ARG A 178 7.82 -19.82 -13.59
CA ARG A 178 9.10 -19.11 -13.54
C ARG A 178 10.26 -19.97 -14.05
N ASN A 179 10.31 -21.25 -13.62
CA ASN A 179 11.41 -22.15 -13.95
C ASN A 179 11.36 -22.51 -15.45
N LEU A 180 10.17 -22.79 -15.97
CA LEU A 180 9.98 -23.07 -17.38
C LEU A 180 10.34 -21.86 -18.25
N THR A 181 10.02 -20.64 -17.79
CA THR A 181 10.40 -19.40 -18.47
C THR A 181 11.91 -19.25 -18.53
N GLU A 182 12.62 -19.55 -17.45
CA GLU A 182 14.08 -19.49 -17.39
C GLU A 182 14.74 -20.53 -18.31
N LEU A 183 14.23 -21.76 -18.31
CA LEU A 183 14.70 -22.82 -19.22
C LEU A 183 14.52 -22.46 -20.70
N ASN A 184 13.50 -21.66 -21.03
CA ASN A 184 13.28 -21.15 -22.39
C ASN A 184 14.06 -19.85 -22.69
N GLY A 185 15.06 -19.50 -21.88
CA GLY A 185 15.93 -18.34 -22.08
C GLY A 185 15.34 -17.01 -21.62
N GLY A 186 14.20 -17.03 -20.94
CA GLY A 186 13.63 -15.86 -20.26
C GLY A 186 14.52 -15.42 -19.11
N ARG A 187 14.33 -14.17 -18.64
CA ARG A 187 15.05 -13.61 -17.50
C ARG A 187 14.05 -13.14 -16.43
N PRO A 188 13.51 -14.06 -15.60
CA PRO A 188 12.47 -13.74 -14.61
C PRO A 188 12.85 -12.59 -13.68
N ASP A 189 14.12 -12.48 -13.30
CA ASP A 189 14.61 -11.41 -12.42
C ASP A 189 14.46 -10.02 -13.04
N ARG A 190 14.75 -9.88 -14.35
CA ARG A 190 14.57 -8.60 -15.06
C ARG A 190 13.09 -8.24 -15.17
N VAL A 191 12.25 -9.24 -15.39
CA VAL A 191 10.81 -9.09 -15.45
C VAL A 191 10.27 -8.63 -14.10
N SER A 192 10.73 -9.23 -13.01
CA SER A 192 10.38 -8.83 -11.65
C SER A 192 10.82 -7.39 -11.36
N MET A 193 12.08 -7.04 -11.63
CA MET A 193 12.56 -5.65 -11.45
C MET A 193 11.73 -4.64 -12.22
N PHE A 194 11.35 -4.93 -13.45
CA PHE A 194 10.53 -4.04 -14.26
C PHE A 194 9.11 -3.89 -13.68
N ALA A 195 8.52 -4.97 -13.19
CA ALA A 195 7.22 -4.94 -12.52
C ALA A 195 7.25 -4.09 -11.24
N TRP A 196 8.29 -4.24 -10.42
CA TRP A 196 8.50 -3.44 -9.22
C TRP A 196 8.74 -1.97 -9.52
N ALA A 197 9.49 -1.66 -10.59
CA ALA A 197 9.72 -0.30 -11.05
C ALA A 197 8.42 0.39 -11.47
N ILE A 198 7.60 -0.26 -12.31
CA ILE A 198 6.29 0.27 -12.73
C ILE A 198 5.37 0.44 -11.51
N SER A 199 5.32 -0.57 -10.65
CA SER A 199 4.48 -0.55 -9.45
C SER A 199 4.83 0.62 -8.53
N ALA A 200 6.12 0.86 -8.29
CA ALA A 200 6.57 1.99 -7.48
C ALA A 200 6.20 3.34 -8.10
N SER A 201 6.29 3.47 -9.44
CA SER A 201 5.85 4.68 -10.15
C SER A 201 4.35 4.90 -10.04
N LEU A 202 3.54 3.84 -10.12
CA LEU A 202 2.10 3.92 -9.97
C LEU A 202 1.69 4.25 -8.52
N ALA A 203 2.38 3.67 -7.53
CA ALA A 203 2.21 4.05 -6.13
C ALA A 203 2.54 5.53 -5.91
N GLY A 204 3.67 5.99 -6.49
CA GLY A 204 4.09 7.37 -6.40
C GLY A 204 3.10 8.34 -7.04
N LEU A 205 2.59 8.02 -8.23
CA LEU A 205 1.56 8.83 -8.89
C LEU A 205 0.29 8.92 -8.04
N ALA A 206 -0.19 7.79 -7.53
CA ALA A 206 -1.38 7.77 -6.67
C ALA A 206 -1.17 8.53 -5.36
N GLY A 207 0.01 8.40 -4.73
CA GLY A 207 0.37 9.15 -3.52
C GLY A 207 0.39 10.67 -3.73
N ILE A 208 0.95 11.13 -4.85
CA ILE A 208 0.97 12.56 -5.23
C ILE A 208 -0.44 13.07 -5.49
N LEU A 209 -1.27 12.32 -6.21
CA LEU A 209 -2.66 12.70 -6.49
C LEU A 209 -3.49 12.75 -5.21
N LEU A 210 -3.33 11.77 -4.31
CA LEU A 210 -4.05 11.73 -3.04
C LEU A 210 -3.62 12.87 -2.11
N ALA A 211 -2.32 13.16 -2.03
CA ALA A 211 -1.80 14.25 -1.23
C ALA A 211 -2.36 15.62 -1.63
N GLY A 212 -2.67 15.81 -2.92
CA GLY A 212 -3.38 16.98 -3.42
C GLY A 212 -4.82 17.12 -2.93
N ASP A 213 -5.48 16.00 -2.66
CA ASP A 213 -6.90 15.98 -2.21
C ASP A 213 -7.01 16.00 -0.66
N GLN A 214 -6.10 15.33 0.08
CA GLN A 214 -6.22 15.10 1.54
C GLN A 214 -5.15 15.85 2.30
N GLN A 215 -4.24 16.49 1.99
CA GLN A 215 -3.07 16.99 2.74
C GLN A 215 -1.90 15.98 2.78
N LEU A 216 -0.70 16.53 2.95
CA LEU A 216 0.52 15.74 3.01
C LEU A 216 0.73 15.19 4.44
N ASN A 217 0.00 14.16 4.78
CA ASN A 217 0.10 13.47 6.06
C ASN A 217 0.49 12.01 5.85
N ILE A 218 1.28 11.47 6.77
CA ILE A 218 1.81 10.10 6.68
C ILE A 218 0.67 9.08 6.71
N GLU A 219 -0.24 9.18 7.71
CA GLU A 219 -1.29 8.19 7.93
C GLU A 219 -2.23 7.97 6.72
N PRO A 220 -2.89 8.99 6.15
CA PRO A 220 -3.81 8.77 5.04
C PRO A 220 -3.12 8.19 3.80
N LEU A 221 -1.89 8.64 3.54
CA LEU A 221 -1.12 8.19 2.38
C LEU A 221 -0.68 6.73 2.52
N VAL A 222 -0.30 6.32 3.72
CA VAL A 222 0.10 4.93 3.99
C VAL A 222 -1.10 3.99 3.94
N LEU A 223 -2.24 4.39 4.52
CA LEU A 223 -3.48 3.60 4.53
C LEU A 223 -4.09 3.41 3.13
N LEU A 224 -3.65 4.18 2.13
CA LEU A 224 -4.02 3.98 0.72
C LEU A 224 -3.81 2.54 0.25
N VAL A 225 -2.87 1.82 0.86
CA VAL A 225 -2.62 0.40 0.55
C VAL A 225 -3.83 -0.48 0.83
N ILE A 226 -4.63 -0.19 1.86
CA ILE A 226 -5.83 -0.96 2.20
C ILE A 226 -6.89 -0.81 1.10
N ASN A 227 -7.12 0.42 0.63
CA ASN A 227 -8.02 0.71 -0.49
C ASN A 227 -7.56 0.00 -1.76
N ALA A 228 -6.25 0.01 -2.01
CA ALA A 228 -5.64 -0.66 -3.14
C ALA A 228 -5.83 -2.18 -3.10
N TYR A 229 -5.65 -2.80 -1.93
CA TYR A 229 -5.90 -4.24 -1.76
C TYR A 229 -7.37 -4.59 -1.92
N ALA A 230 -8.30 -3.80 -1.36
CA ALA A 230 -9.72 -4.03 -1.53
C ALA A 230 -10.11 -4.03 -3.02
N ALA A 231 -9.66 -3.02 -3.77
CA ALA A 231 -9.88 -2.95 -5.22
C ALA A 231 -9.20 -4.10 -5.98
N ALA A 232 -7.95 -4.42 -5.65
CA ALA A 232 -7.19 -5.48 -6.32
C ALA A 232 -7.78 -6.88 -6.05
N ILE A 233 -8.31 -7.12 -4.85
CA ILE A 233 -8.97 -8.38 -4.50
C ILE A 233 -10.30 -8.52 -5.24
N ILE A 234 -11.08 -7.46 -5.43
CA ILE A 234 -12.25 -7.49 -6.32
C ILE A 234 -11.80 -7.90 -7.73
N GLY A 235 -10.68 -7.38 -8.22
CA GLY A 235 -10.02 -7.76 -9.49
C GLY A 235 -9.35 -9.13 -9.49
N ARG A 236 -9.47 -9.92 -8.40
CA ARG A 236 -8.81 -11.22 -8.21
C ARG A 236 -7.29 -11.17 -8.30
N LEU A 237 -6.68 -10.01 -8.05
CA LEU A 237 -5.24 -9.77 -8.18
C LEU A 237 -4.66 -10.16 -9.57
N LYS A 238 -5.50 -10.32 -10.57
CA LYS A 238 -5.12 -10.77 -11.92
C LYS A 238 -5.72 -9.89 -13.02
N SER A 239 -6.93 -9.37 -12.82
CA SER A 239 -7.68 -8.65 -13.83
C SER A 239 -7.66 -7.14 -13.57
N LEU A 240 -6.89 -6.40 -14.36
CA LEU A 240 -6.87 -4.93 -14.28
C LEU A 240 -8.26 -4.30 -14.50
N PRO A 241 -9.08 -4.70 -15.51
CA PRO A 241 -10.40 -4.11 -15.68
C PRO A 241 -11.31 -4.27 -14.46
N LEU A 242 -11.32 -5.46 -13.84
CA LEU A 242 -12.10 -5.69 -12.63
C LEU A 242 -11.53 -4.93 -11.42
N THR A 243 -10.22 -4.71 -11.38
CA THR A 243 -9.58 -3.87 -10.35
C THR A 243 -10.02 -2.41 -10.49
N PHE A 244 -10.08 -1.87 -11.71
CA PHE A 244 -10.60 -0.53 -11.97
C PHE A 244 -12.07 -0.39 -11.58
N LEU A 245 -12.90 -1.38 -11.91
CA LEU A 245 -14.31 -1.41 -11.48
C LEU A 245 -14.43 -1.48 -9.95
N GLY A 246 -13.64 -2.33 -9.29
CA GLY A 246 -13.60 -2.42 -7.83
C GLY A 246 -13.18 -1.12 -7.16
N ALA A 247 -12.18 -0.45 -7.72
CA ALA A 247 -11.72 0.85 -7.26
C ALA A 247 -12.78 1.95 -7.41
N GLY A 248 -13.46 1.97 -8.55
CA GLY A 248 -14.58 2.88 -8.80
C GLY A 248 -15.72 2.66 -7.82
N LEU A 249 -16.07 1.40 -7.55
CA LEU A 249 -17.09 1.04 -6.57
C LEU A 249 -16.72 1.49 -5.15
N LEU A 250 -15.46 1.28 -4.73
CA LEU A 250 -14.98 1.75 -3.44
C LEU A 250 -15.02 3.27 -3.31
N GLY A 251 -14.59 3.99 -4.35
CA GLY A 251 -14.64 5.45 -4.35
C GLY A 251 -16.07 5.98 -4.29
N LEU A 252 -17.01 5.35 -5.00
CA LEU A 252 -18.44 5.70 -4.94
C LEU A 252 -19.02 5.41 -3.56
N LEU A 253 -18.69 4.26 -2.96
CA LEU A 253 -19.14 3.92 -1.60
C LEU A 253 -18.64 4.94 -0.57
N ASP A 254 -17.37 5.35 -0.64
CA ASP A 254 -16.81 6.37 0.24
C ASP A 254 -17.53 7.72 0.09
N ALA A 255 -17.78 8.15 -1.15
CA ALA A 255 -18.43 9.42 -1.42
C ALA A 255 -19.92 9.42 -1.01
N TYR A 256 -20.65 8.35 -1.33
CA TYR A 256 -22.06 8.25 -0.94
C TYR A 256 -22.25 8.07 0.57
N TYR A 257 -21.33 7.37 1.23
CA TYR A 257 -21.35 7.33 2.69
C TYR A 257 -21.19 8.73 3.27
N LEU A 258 -20.27 9.54 2.74
CA LEU A 258 -20.09 10.93 3.17
C LEU A 258 -21.36 11.75 2.94
N MET A 259 -21.99 11.62 1.76
CA MET A 259 -23.25 12.31 1.45
C MET A 259 -24.36 11.96 2.45
N ILE A 260 -24.53 10.66 2.76
CA ILE A 260 -25.58 10.19 3.66
C ILE A 260 -25.28 10.55 5.11
N SER A 261 -24.02 10.48 5.54
CA SER A 261 -23.61 10.77 6.92
C SER A 261 -23.74 12.25 7.29
N ASP A 262 -23.82 13.15 6.31
CA ASP A 262 -23.98 14.59 6.51
C ASP A 262 -25.47 14.99 6.64
N GLU A 263 -26.39 14.07 6.35
CA GLU A 263 -27.82 14.29 6.45
C GLU A 263 -28.31 14.32 7.91
N SER A 264 -29.22 15.23 8.23
CA SER A 264 -29.74 15.42 9.59
C SER A 264 -30.45 14.21 10.19
N TRP A 265 -31.01 13.32 9.37
CA TRP A 265 -31.67 12.08 9.78
C TRP A 265 -30.70 10.93 10.05
N PHE A 266 -29.43 11.06 9.65
CA PHE A 266 -28.45 9.98 9.81
C PHE A 266 -28.01 9.90 11.28
N PRO A 267 -28.09 8.74 11.93
CA PRO A 267 -27.68 8.59 13.32
C PRO A 267 -26.17 8.75 13.44
N GLN A 268 -25.72 9.65 14.32
CA GLN A 268 -24.28 9.85 14.58
C GLN A 268 -23.67 8.72 15.42
N THR A 269 -24.53 7.98 16.14
CA THR A 269 -24.12 6.85 16.97
C THR A 269 -25.08 5.68 16.77
N ALA A 270 -24.54 4.46 16.72
CA ALA A 270 -25.32 3.22 16.74
C ALA A 270 -24.70 2.25 17.73
N PHE A 271 -25.53 1.61 18.57
CA PHE A 271 -25.08 0.68 19.62
C PHE A 271 -24.01 1.25 20.56
N GLY A 272 -24.00 2.56 20.80
CA GLY A 272 -23.00 3.25 21.62
C GLY A 272 -21.68 3.58 20.91
N PHE A 273 -21.53 3.25 19.63
CA PHE A 273 -20.33 3.55 18.82
C PHE A 273 -20.59 4.73 17.89
N SER A 274 -19.58 5.58 17.69
CA SER A 274 -19.64 6.66 16.70
C SER A 274 -19.57 6.09 15.28
N LEU A 275 -20.53 6.47 14.44
CA LEU A 275 -20.58 6.07 13.03
C LEU A 275 -19.59 6.85 12.16
N SER A 276 -18.98 7.93 12.65
CA SER A 276 -17.95 8.67 11.90
C SER A 276 -16.74 7.80 11.51
N GLY A 277 -16.41 6.80 12.34
CA GLY A 277 -15.33 5.83 12.05
C GLY A 277 -15.64 4.82 10.95
N VAL A 278 -16.90 4.62 10.59
CA VAL A 278 -17.31 3.65 9.57
C VAL A 278 -16.73 3.99 8.20
N ARG A 279 -16.61 5.27 7.86
CA ARG A 279 -16.00 5.72 6.62
C ARG A 279 -14.59 5.18 6.44
N SER A 280 -13.76 5.30 7.45
CA SER A 280 -12.37 4.77 7.42
C SER A 280 -12.32 3.24 7.38
N ALA A 281 -13.35 2.57 7.89
CA ALA A 281 -13.46 1.12 7.89
C ALA A 281 -14.06 0.55 6.59
N LEU A 282 -14.74 1.35 5.75
CA LEU A 282 -15.40 0.88 4.53
C LEU A 282 -14.50 0.03 3.62
N PRO A 283 -13.25 0.43 3.30
CA PRO A 283 -12.38 -0.38 2.44
C PRO A 283 -12.06 -1.74 3.07
N THR A 284 -11.87 -1.78 4.39
CA THR A 284 -11.61 -3.02 5.13
C THR A 284 -12.84 -3.92 5.15
N ILE A 285 -14.03 -3.36 5.34
CA ILE A 285 -15.31 -4.09 5.29
C ILE A 285 -15.51 -4.69 3.90
N VAL A 286 -15.32 -3.91 2.85
CA VAL A 286 -15.44 -4.38 1.46
C VAL A 286 -14.40 -5.46 1.15
N LEU A 287 -13.17 -5.27 1.61
CA LEU A 287 -12.11 -6.28 1.52
C LEU A 287 -12.53 -7.59 2.16
N PHE A 288 -13.06 -7.54 3.38
CA PHE A 288 -13.50 -8.71 4.14
C PHE A 288 -14.67 -9.42 3.44
N ILE A 289 -15.68 -8.67 3.01
CA ILE A 289 -16.82 -9.21 2.25
C ILE A 289 -16.32 -9.85 0.94
N ALA A 290 -15.43 -9.20 0.21
CA ALA A 290 -14.87 -9.73 -1.03
C ALA A 290 -14.06 -11.02 -0.82
N LEU A 291 -13.40 -11.17 0.33
CA LEU A 291 -12.69 -12.41 0.70
C LEU A 291 -13.67 -13.52 1.07
N LEU A 292 -14.71 -13.21 1.85
CA LEU A 292 -15.74 -14.19 2.27
C LEU A 292 -16.59 -14.68 1.09
N ALA A 293 -16.95 -13.78 0.19
CA ALA A 293 -17.78 -14.12 -0.98
C ALA A 293 -17.05 -15.01 -2.00
N ARG A 294 -15.74 -15.24 -1.83
CA ARG A 294 -14.97 -16.08 -2.73
C ARG A 294 -14.97 -17.53 -2.27
N PRO A 295 -15.44 -18.46 -3.10
CA PRO A 295 -15.16 -19.86 -2.85
C PRO A 295 -13.63 -20.01 -2.85
N GLN A 296 -13.09 -20.44 -1.72
CA GLN A 296 -11.71 -20.89 -1.65
C GLN A 296 -11.63 -22.11 -2.57
N SER A 297 -11.32 -21.88 -3.85
CA SER A 297 -10.84 -22.96 -4.69
C SER A 297 -9.61 -23.47 -3.94
N ARG A 298 -9.70 -24.68 -3.40
CA ARG A 298 -8.60 -25.39 -2.77
C ARG A 298 -7.51 -25.48 -3.83
N LEU A 299 -6.67 -24.47 -3.90
CA LEU A 299 -5.39 -24.55 -4.58
C LEU A 299 -4.56 -25.53 -3.73
N ARG A 300 -4.86 -26.83 -3.93
CA ARG A 300 -3.91 -27.90 -3.74
C ARG A 300 -2.86 -27.79 -4.86
N ALA A 301 -2.18 -26.68 -4.95
CA ALA A 301 -0.83 -26.70 -5.47
C ALA A 301 -0.04 -27.42 -4.38
N GLY A 302 0.44 -28.58 -4.71
CA GLY A 302 1.36 -29.30 -3.88
C GLY A 302 2.66 -28.49 -3.70
N THR A 303 2.60 -27.47 -2.88
CA THR A 303 3.79 -26.91 -2.30
C THR A 303 4.37 -28.01 -1.45
N ALA A 304 5.49 -28.57 -1.92
CA ALA A 304 6.31 -29.40 -1.06
C ALA A 304 6.43 -28.64 0.28
N LYS A 305 5.82 -29.16 1.32
CA LYS A 305 5.99 -28.62 2.65
C LYS A 305 7.46 -28.83 2.96
N PHE A 306 8.28 -27.81 2.74
CA PHE A 306 9.57 -27.76 3.35
C PHE A 306 9.29 -27.85 4.86
N ARG A 307 9.59 -29.00 5.41
CA ARG A 307 9.53 -29.23 6.85
C ARG A 307 10.72 -28.46 7.41
N GLU A 308 10.49 -27.18 7.73
CA GLU A 308 11.45 -26.43 8.54
C GLU A 308 11.55 -27.20 9.86
N GLU A 309 12.70 -27.80 10.09
CA GLU A 309 13.05 -28.31 11.41
C GLU A 309 13.22 -27.09 12.31
N ASN A 310 12.14 -26.69 12.96
CA ASN A 310 12.17 -25.67 13.98
C ASN A 310 12.99 -26.22 15.15
N ARG A 311 14.27 -25.86 15.21
CA ARG A 311 15.12 -26.15 16.37
C ARG A 311 14.58 -25.33 17.53
N VAL A 312 13.80 -25.98 18.37
CA VAL A 312 13.34 -25.37 19.62
C VAL A 312 14.58 -25.26 20.53
N PRO A 313 14.96 -24.05 20.97
CA PRO A 313 16.11 -23.90 21.86
C PRO A 313 15.87 -24.67 23.19
N GLU A 314 16.92 -25.21 23.75
CA GLU A 314 16.85 -25.83 25.06
C GLU A 314 16.30 -24.82 26.07
N TRP A 315 15.47 -25.29 27.01
CA TRP A 315 14.81 -24.44 28.00
C TRP A 315 15.79 -23.58 28.83
N ARG A 316 17.01 -24.08 29.06
CA ARG A 316 18.09 -23.35 29.75
C ARG A 316 18.56 -22.12 28.97
N THR A 317 18.82 -22.28 27.68
CA THR A 317 19.20 -21.18 26.78
C THR A 317 18.08 -20.17 26.61
N ALA A 318 16.82 -20.61 26.54
CA ALA A 318 15.66 -19.72 26.47
C ALA A 318 15.52 -18.87 27.76
N ILE A 319 15.67 -19.49 28.98
CA ILE A 319 15.62 -18.74 30.23
C ILE A 319 16.79 -17.77 30.35
N MET A 320 18.02 -18.21 30.04
CA MET A 320 19.18 -17.30 30.08
C MET A 320 18.99 -16.10 29.14
N GLY A 321 18.46 -16.31 27.92
CA GLY A 321 18.13 -15.25 27.00
C GLY A 321 17.07 -14.29 27.55
N ALA A 322 16.02 -14.83 28.18
CA ALA A 322 14.96 -14.02 28.78
C ALA A 322 15.48 -13.19 29.96
N VAL A 323 16.28 -13.78 30.85
CA VAL A 323 16.91 -13.09 32.00
C VAL A 323 17.88 -12.00 31.51
N ALA A 324 18.70 -12.31 30.50
CA ALA A 324 19.59 -11.33 29.90
C ALA A 324 18.82 -10.16 29.29
N LEU A 325 17.73 -10.42 28.57
CA LEU A 325 16.87 -9.37 27.98
C LEU A 325 16.27 -8.48 29.07
N VAL A 326 15.70 -9.06 30.13
CA VAL A 326 15.14 -8.32 31.26
C VAL A 326 16.23 -7.49 31.95
N GLY A 327 17.41 -8.05 32.17
CA GLY A 327 18.55 -7.36 32.76
C GLY A 327 18.98 -6.13 31.92
N VAL A 328 19.04 -6.29 30.58
CA VAL A 328 19.37 -5.20 29.67
C VAL A 328 18.30 -4.13 29.72
N VAL A 329 17.01 -4.48 29.65
CA VAL A 329 15.90 -3.54 29.71
C VAL A 329 15.90 -2.77 31.02
N VAL A 330 16.06 -3.42 32.16
CA VAL A 330 16.12 -2.79 33.48
C VAL A 330 17.37 -1.88 33.60
N GLY A 331 18.52 -2.35 33.14
CA GLY A 331 19.76 -1.58 33.17
C GLY A 331 19.67 -0.30 32.33
N ILE A 332 19.13 -0.41 31.10
CA ILE A 332 18.93 0.72 30.21
C ILE A 332 17.88 1.68 30.79
N SER A 333 16.77 1.18 31.34
CA SER A 333 15.70 2.03 31.88
C SER A 333 16.16 2.97 32.99
N GLY A 334 17.12 2.54 33.79
CA GLY A 334 17.74 3.36 34.88
C GLY A 334 18.61 4.52 34.34
N MET A 335 19.06 4.44 33.08
CA MET A 335 19.92 5.47 32.46
C MET A 335 19.14 6.43 31.53
N LEU A 336 17.88 6.15 31.28
CA LEU A 336 17.06 6.92 30.31
C LEU A 336 16.35 8.11 30.95
N THR A 337 16.21 9.17 30.18
CA THR A 337 15.30 10.29 30.50
C THR A 337 13.83 9.82 30.41
N ARG A 338 12.93 10.54 31.09
CA ARG A 338 11.48 10.20 31.12
C ARG A 338 10.87 10.01 29.72
N SER A 339 11.24 10.85 28.76
CA SER A 339 10.77 10.72 27.36
C SER A 339 11.27 9.44 26.70
N ASN A 340 12.54 9.08 26.91
CA ASN A 340 13.11 7.88 26.32
C ASN A 340 12.59 6.60 26.99
N THR A 341 12.21 6.66 28.29
CA THR A 341 11.53 5.56 28.99
C THR A 341 10.17 5.28 28.37
N LEU A 342 9.41 6.30 27.96
CA LEU A 342 8.15 6.11 27.24
C LEU A 342 8.35 5.44 25.87
N LEU A 343 9.41 5.79 25.15
CA LEU A 343 9.77 5.13 23.90
C LEU A 343 10.16 3.66 24.13
N LEU A 344 10.89 3.37 25.20
CA LEU A 344 11.23 1.99 25.58
C LEU A 344 9.95 1.17 25.91
N LEU A 345 9.01 1.75 26.67
CA LEU A 345 7.73 1.10 26.97
C LEU A 345 6.91 0.80 25.72
N ASN A 346 6.83 1.73 24.78
CA ASN A 346 6.19 1.51 23.47
C ASN A 346 6.89 0.37 22.72
N GLY A 347 8.22 0.37 22.68
CA GLY A 347 8.99 -0.71 22.06
C GLY A 347 8.72 -2.08 22.67
N LEU A 348 8.62 -2.16 24.00
CA LEU A 348 8.26 -3.39 24.70
C LEU A 348 6.83 -3.85 24.42
N THR A 349 5.89 -2.91 24.31
CA THR A 349 4.50 -3.21 23.93
C THR A 349 4.46 -3.81 22.52
N PHE A 350 5.16 -3.22 21.55
CA PHE A 350 5.27 -3.80 20.20
C PHE A 350 5.99 -5.16 20.21
N ALA A 351 6.99 -5.35 21.05
CA ALA A 351 7.65 -6.64 21.20
C ALA A 351 6.69 -7.73 21.70
N MET A 352 5.80 -7.41 22.67
CA MET A 352 4.77 -8.36 23.15
C MET A 352 3.76 -8.69 22.03
N VAL A 353 3.31 -7.69 21.26
CA VAL A 353 2.42 -7.91 20.11
C VAL A 353 3.11 -8.82 19.09
N THR A 354 4.38 -8.57 18.77
CA THR A 354 5.14 -9.42 17.85
C THR A 354 5.32 -10.83 18.37
N LEU A 355 5.55 -10.98 19.69
CA LEU A 355 5.69 -12.29 20.33
C LEU A 355 4.39 -13.10 20.26
N SER A 356 3.23 -12.43 20.30
CA SER A 356 1.92 -13.11 20.18
C SER A 356 1.70 -13.73 18.79
N LEU A 357 2.41 -13.24 17.76
CA LEU A 357 2.38 -13.83 16.42
C LEU A 357 3.10 -15.19 16.35
N VAL A 358 4.09 -15.45 17.23
CA VAL A 358 4.87 -16.69 17.20
C VAL A 358 4.01 -17.94 17.35
N PRO A 359 3.12 -18.09 18.37
CA PRO A 359 2.23 -19.24 18.47
C PRO A 359 1.27 -19.34 17.30
N LEU A 360 0.78 -18.22 16.78
CA LEU A 360 -0.20 -18.20 15.69
C LEU A 360 0.44 -18.60 14.35
N THR A 361 1.58 -18.01 14.00
CA THR A 361 2.27 -18.29 12.74
C THR A 361 3.14 -19.52 12.81
N GLY A 362 3.86 -19.72 13.93
CA GLY A 362 4.82 -20.80 14.08
C GLY A 362 4.17 -22.15 14.40
N TYR A 363 3.15 -22.18 15.26
CA TYR A 363 2.50 -23.42 15.69
C TYR A 363 1.17 -23.68 14.96
N ALA A 364 0.35 -22.68 14.76
CA ALA A 364 -0.93 -22.82 14.07
C ALA A 364 -0.84 -22.71 12.55
N GLY A 365 0.27 -22.21 12.01
CA GLY A 365 0.47 -22.00 10.57
C GLY A 365 -0.48 -20.95 9.98
N GLN A 366 -1.06 -20.09 10.82
CA GLN A 366 -1.98 -19.03 10.42
C GLN A 366 -1.27 -17.68 10.47
N MET A 367 -1.53 -16.83 9.49
CA MET A 367 -1.07 -15.46 9.53
C MET A 367 -2.15 -14.55 10.07
N SER A 368 -1.82 -13.73 11.07
CA SER A 368 -2.65 -12.62 11.51
C SER A 368 -1.90 -11.31 11.39
N LEU A 369 -2.55 -10.30 10.84
CA LEU A 369 -2.05 -8.93 10.79
C LEU A 369 -2.63 -8.07 11.90
N ALA A 370 -3.56 -8.62 12.68
CA ALA A 370 -4.19 -8.00 13.83
C ALA A 370 -4.26 -9.03 14.99
N PRO A 371 -3.13 -9.28 15.69
CA PRO A 371 -3.10 -10.18 16.83
C PRO A 371 -3.83 -9.59 18.04
#